data_c75ac0b846421a796808b73af36ada17
#
_entry.id   c75ac0b846421a796808b73af36ada17
#
_cell.length_a   1.000
_cell.length_b   1.000
_cell.length_c   1.000
_cell.angle_alpha   90.00
_cell.angle_beta   90.00
_cell.angle_gamma   90.00
#
_symmetry.space_group_name_H-M   'P 1'
#
loop_
_entity.id
_entity.type
_entity.pdbx_description
1 polymer ?
#
loop_
_entity_poly.entity_id
_entity_poly.type
_entity_poly.pdbx_seq_one_letter_code
_entity_poly.pdbx_strand_id
1 'polypeptide(L)'
;MGVDLARTGLVVVDVQRGFTTLCPDELPVPGGLEIVPAVNRLLAVPWLRVDATQDWHPPDHVSFQGRAGNLYPPHCVMNTPGAEFLPGLATERFHAIWRKGFQPDVEAYAVTAQHPAFVQTLRASGVRTAVVCGIATNICCFFTARDLRVAGFEVVIAEDASAGLDVPAAGLLQARAKEEGTAMGMRYLSVDEVLG
;
A
#
# COMPACT_ATOMS: atom_id res chain seq x y z
N MET A 1 11.86 20.91 -3.81
CA MET A 1 10.49 21.43 -3.61
C MET A 1 9.58 20.24 -3.35
N GLY A 2 8.97 20.19 -2.16
CA GLY A 2 8.01 19.18 -1.76
C GLY A 2 6.74 19.15 -2.62
N VAL A 3 5.79 18.28 -2.28
CA VAL A 3 4.50 18.19 -2.99
C VAL A 3 3.56 19.31 -2.55
N ASP A 4 2.65 19.74 -3.45
CA ASP A 4 1.59 20.70 -3.12
C ASP A 4 0.50 20.06 -2.25
N LEU A 5 0.55 20.29 -0.95
CA LEU A 5 -0.40 19.70 0.02
C LEU A 5 -1.86 20.03 -0.28
N ALA A 6 -2.15 21.19 -0.87
CA ALA A 6 -3.52 21.60 -1.20
C ALA A 6 -4.18 20.75 -2.31
N ARG A 7 -3.39 19.93 -3.00
CA ARG A 7 -3.82 19.06 -4.09
C ARG A 7 -3.35 17.61 -3.94
N THR A 8 -2.70 17.29 -2.81
CA THR A 8 -2.10 15.97 -2.60
C THR A 8 -2.87 15.18 -1.56
N GLY A 9 -3.14 13.91 -1.87
CA GLY A 9 -3.62 12.90 -0.93
C GLY A 9 -2.53 11.91 -0.58
N LEU A 10 -2.60 11.38 0.64
CA LEU A 10 -1.76 10.28 1.12
C LEU A 10 -2.54 8.96 1.04
N VAL A 11 -1.92 7.92 0.51
CA VAL A 11 -2.46 6.55 0.47
C VAL A 11 -1.50 5.63 1.23
N VAL A 12 -1.94 5.18 2.39
CA VAL A 12 -1.18 4.27 3.27
C VAL A 12 -1.61 2.84 2.98
N VAL A 13 -0.73 2.06 2.37
CA VAL A 13 -1.05 0.74 1.83
C VAL A 13 -0.62 -0.35 2.79
N ASP A 14 -1.59 -1.10 3.31
CA ASP A 14 -1.44 -2.38 4.01
C ASP A 14 -0.34 -2.41 5.10
N VAL A 15 -0.26 -1.36 5.92
CA VAL A 15 0.70 -1.29 7.03
C VAL A 15 0.18 -2.14 8.21
N GLN A 16 0.21 -3.48 8.02
CA GLN A 16 -0.44 -4.47 8.87
C GLN A 16 0.56 -5.43 9.52
N ARG A 17 0.15 -6.04 10.63
CA ARG A 17 0.98 -6.95 11.42
C ARG A 17 1.40 -8.20 10.65
N GLY A 18 0.51 -8.73 9.80
CA GLY A 18 0.76 -9.93 8.99
C GLY A 18 1.89 -9.78 7.99
N PHE A 19 2.28 -8.55 7.67
CA PHE A 19 3.43 -8.22 6.82
C PHE A 19 4.71 -7.92 7.61
N THR A 20 4.78 -8.30 8.88
CA THR A 20 5.93 -8.01 9.73
C THR A 20 6.31 -9.19 10.62
N THR A 21 7.43 -9.07 11.31
CA THR A 21 7.90 -10.04 12.29
C THR A 21 6.99 -10.19 13.51
N LEU A 22 5.93 -9.38 13.65
CA LEU A 22 4.91 -9.58 14.68
C LEU A 22 4.00 -10.79 14.39
N CYS A 23 3.93 -11.21 13.13
CA CYS A 23 3.27 -12.45 12.70
C CYS A 23 4.23 -13.25 11.81
N PRO A 24 5.25 -13.90 12.38
CA PRO A 24 6.37 -14.49 11.63
C PRO A 24 5.95 -15.66 10.74
N ASP A 25 4.83 -16.31 11.03
CA ASP A 25 4.29 -17.42 10.25
C ASP A 25 3.40 -16.97 9.08
N GLU A 26 3.15 -15.66 8.95
CA GLU A 26 2.39 -15.08 7.85
C GLU A 26 3.33 -14.67 6.69
N LEU A 27 3.37 -13.42 6.30
CA LEU A 27 4.18 -12.94 5.18
C LEU A 27 5.11 -11.77 5.59
N PRO A 28 6.08 -11.98 6.50
CA PRO A 28 6.92 -10.89 6.97
C PRO A 28 7.79 -10.31 5.87
N VAL A 29 7.64 -9.01 5.64
CA VAL A 29 8.40 -8.21 4.69
C VAL A 29 9.59 -7.57 5.42
N PRO A 30 10.82 -7.73 4.93
CA PRO A 30 11.99 -7.07 5.51
C PRO A 30 11.80 -5.55 5.61
N GLY A 31 12.06 -4.98 6.78
CA GLY A 31 11.86 -3.55 7.01
C GLY A 31 10.40 -3.12 7.26
N GLY A 32 9.43 -4.06 7.21
CA GLY A 32 8.01 -3.72 7.32
C GLY A 32 7.61 -3.09 8.66
N LEU A 33 8.26 -3.47 9.75
CA LEU A 33 7.99 -2.86 11.07
C LEU A 33 8.67 -1.49 11.21
N GLU A 34 9.82 -1.33 10.59
CA GLU A 34 10.70 -0.17 10.70
C GLU A 34 10.16 1.07 9.97
N ILE A 35 9.20 0.91 9.04
CA ILE A 35 8.63 2.05 8.32
C ILE A 35 7.67 2.91 9.15
N VAL A 36 7.14 2.42 10.28
CA VAL A 36 6.10 3.10 11.06
C VAL A 36 6.48 4.54 11.44
N PRO A 37 7.70 4.85 11.89
CA PRO A 37 8.08 6.23 12.17
C PRO A 37 8.03 7.14 10.93
N ALA A 38 8.46 6.65 9.78
CA ALA A 38 8.45 7.41 8.53
C ALA A 38 7.02 7.63 8.02
N VAL A 39 6.17 6.60 8.08
CA VAL A 39 4.74 6.71 7.76
C VAL A 39 4.05 7.72 8.70
N ASN A 40 4.34 7.70 9.99
CA ASN A 40 3.78 8.65 10.95
C ASN A 40 4.22 10.10 10.69
N ARG A 41 5.45 10.32 10.20
CA ARG A 41 5.87 11.66 9.75
C ARG A 41 5.00 12.16 8.59
N LEU A 42 4.66 11.30 7.63
CA LEU A 42 3.71 11.64 6.57
C LEU A 42 2.31 11.88 7.16
N LEU A 43 1.83 11.03 8.07
CA LEU A 43 0.51 11.18 8.69
C LEU A 43 0.37 12.46 9.54
N ALA A 44 1.46 13.02 10.05
CA ALA A 44 1.45 14.27 10.81
C ALA A 44 1.14 15.51 9.95
N VAL A 45 1.26 15.39 8.63
CA VAL A 45 1.04 16.50 7.70
C VAL A 45 -0.45 16.67 7.36
N PRO A 46 -0.95 17.90 7.17
CA PRO A 46 -2.36 18.15 6.85
C PRO A 46 -2.65 17.93 5.35
N TRP A 47 -2.56 16.69 4.90
CA TRP A 47 -2.93 16.31 3.54
C TRP A 47 -4.39 16.67 3.23
N LEU A 48 -4.68 16.97 1.97
CA LEU A 48 -6.05 17.18 1.51
C LEU A 48 -6.95 15.97 1.83
N ARG A 49 -6.37 14.76 1.74
CA ARG A 49 -7.04 13.51 2.09
C ARG A 49 -6.01 12.44 2.47
N VAL A 50 -6.36 11.58 3.42
CA VAL A 50 -5.58 10.42 3.85
C VAL A 50 -6.47 9.17 3.77
N ASP A 51 -6.14 8.23 2.92
CA ASP A 51 -6.81 6.93 2.84
C ASP A 51 -5.83 5.82 3.20
N ALA A 52 -6.31 4.77 3.86
CA ALA A 52 -5.55 3.56 4.11
C ALA A 52 -6.18 2.39 3.38
N THR A 53 -5.36 1.43 2.95
CA THR A 53 -5.83 0.11 2.52
C THR A 53 -5.51 -0.94 3.56
N GLN A 54 -6.27 -2.03 3.55
CA GLN A 54 -6.12 -3.13 4.48
C GLN A 54 -6.43 -4.43 3.75
N ASP A 55 -5.44 -5.33 3.63
CA ASP A 55 -5.71 -6.71 3.21
C ASP A 55 -6.62 -7.39 4.23
N TRP A 56 -7.65 -8.05 3.72
CA TRP A 56 -8.71 -8.61 4.54
C TRP A 56 -9.18 -9.94 3.97
N HIS A 57 -8.26 -10.91 3.95
CA HIS A 57 -8.47 -12.18 3.26
C HIS A 57 -9.37 -13.14 4.02
N PRO A 58 -10.34 -13.80 3.36
CA PRO A 58 -10.97 -14.97 3.94
C PRO A 58 -9.94 -16.11 4.10
N PRO A 59 -10.19 -17.09 5.01
CA PRO A 59 -9.22 -18.15 5.29
C PRO A 59 -8.87 -19.04 4.07
N ASP A 60 -9.71 -19.04 3.06
CA ASP A 60 -9.57 -19.81 1.83
C ASP A 60 -9.25 -18.97 0.60
N HIS A 61 -8.66 -17.79 0.77
CA HIS A 61 -8.37 -16.87 -0.33
C HIS A 61 -7.47 -17.49 -1.40
N VAL A 62 -7.72 -17.11 -2.66
CA VAL A 62 -7.00 -17.63 -3.85
C VAL A 62 -5.50 -17.39 -3.80
N SER A 63 -5.00 -16.33 -3.17
CA SER A 63 -3.56 -16.03 -3.06
C SER A 63 -2.78 -17.00 -2.19
N PHE A 64 -3.45 -17.82 -1.37
CA PHE A 64 -2.80 -18.68 -0.39
C PHE A 64 -2.26 -19.97 -0.99
N GLN A 65 -1.14 -20.44 -0.45
CA GLN A 65 -0.52 -21.71 -0.84
C GLN A 65 -1.52 -22.86 -0.76
N GLY A 66 -1.44 -23.76 -1.74
CA GLY A 66 -2.36 -24.91 -1.86
C GLY A 66 -3.60 -24.64 -2.71
N ARG A 67 -3.85 -23.40 -3.12
CA ARG A 67 -4.87 -23.04 -4.10
C ARG A 67 -4.21 -22.57 -5.41
N ALA A 68 -4.55 -23.24 -6.52
CA ALA A 68 -4.20 -22.82 -7.90
C ALA A 68 -2.72 -22.45 -8.14
N GLY A 69 -1.77 -23.05 -7.43
CA GLY A 69 -0.33 -22.77 -7.59
C GLY A 69 0.13 -21.45 -6.96
N ASN A 70 -0.63 -20.86 -6.06
CA ASN A 70 -0.31 -19.63 -5.39
C ASN A 70 0.82 -19.76 -4.35
N LEU A 71 1.48 -18.64 -4.10
CA LEU A 71 2.85 -18.57 -3.58
C LEU A 71 2.92 -18.13 -2.13
N TYR A 72 1.88 -17.46 -1.63
CA TYR A 72 1.93 -16.81 -0.33
C TYR A 72 1.39 -17.72 0.78
N PRO A 73 2.03 -17.76 1.94
CA PRO A 73 1.40 -18.34 3.13
C PRO A 73 0.12 -17.55 3.45
N PRO A 74 -0.84 -18.13 4.18
CA PRO A 74 -1.96 -17.38 4.72
C PRO A 74 -1.47 -16.16 5.50
N HIS A 75 -1.99 -14.98 5.15
CA HIS A 75 -1.62 -13.71 5.77
C HIS A 75 -2.82 -12.76 5.80
N CYS A 76 -2.80 -11.83 6.72
CA CYS A 76 -3.86 -10.82 6.90
C CYS A 76 -5.27 -11.40 6.83
N VAL A 77 -5.45 -12.60 7.42
CA VAL A 77 -6.76 -13.27 7.45
C VAL A 77 -7.72 -12.42 8.28
N MET A 78 -8.91 -12.18 7.73
CA MET A 78 -9.91 -11.32 8.36
C MET A 78 -10.21 -11.73 9.81
N ASN A 79 -10.35 -10.75 10.68
CA ASN A 79 -10.61 -10.93 12.12
C ASN A 79 -9.49 -11.65 12.89
N THR A 80 -8.27 -11.74 12.34
CA THR A 80 -7.08 -12.21 13.08
C THR A 80 -6.13 -11.05 13.39
N PRO A 81 -5.20 -11.25 14.33
CA PRO A 81 -4.20 -10.22 14.63
C PRO A 81 -3.37 -9.79 13.42
N GLY A 82 -3.10 -10.69 12.47
CA GLY A 82 -2.34 -10.37 11.26
C GLY A 82 -3.01 -9.32 10.39
N ALA A 83 -4.34 -9.27 10.37
CA ALA A 83 -5.09 -8.27 9.62
C ALA A 83 -5.13 -6.88 10.29
N GLU A 84 -4.69 -6.74 11.54
CA GLU A 84 -4.67 -5.46 12.24
C GLU A 84 -3.54 -4.55 11.71
N PHE A 85 -3.75 -3.24 11.78
CA PHE A 85 -2.68 -2.27 11.54
C PHE A 85 -1.55 -2.41 12.57
N LEU A 86 -0.36 -1.97 12.18
CA LEU A 86 0.81 -2.00 13.05
C LEU A 86 0.60 -1.14 14.32
N PRO A 87 1.06 -1.61 15.47
CA PRO A 87 1.04 -0.80 16.68
C PRO A 87 1.84 0.49 16.50
N GLY A 88 1.32 1.58 17.04
CA GLY A 88 1.93 2.90 16.95
C GLY A 88 1.70 3.63 15.63
N LEU A 89 1.01 3.03 14.66
CA LEU A 89 0.56 3.74 13.47
C LEU A 89 -0.57 4.72 13.84
N ALA A 90 -0.48 5.97 13.40
CA ALA A 90 -1.45 7.05 13.69
C ALA A 90 -2.75 6.89 12.87
N THR A 91 -3.48 5.80 13.13
CA THR A 91 -4.68 5.40 12.36
C THR A 91 -5.85 6.38 12.50
N GLU A 92 -5.87 7.20 13.55
CA GLU A 92 -6.85 8.26 13.75
C GLU A 92 -6.79 9.37 12.68
N ARG A 93 -5.71 9.37 11.88
CA ARG A 93 -5.53 10.30 10.75
C ARG A 93 -6.21 9.83 9.47
N PHE A 94 -6.69 8.61 9.41
CA PHE A 94 -7.34 8.06 8.21
C PHE A 94 -8.74 8.64 8.01
N HIS A 95 -9.01 9.15 6.81
CA HIS A 95 -10.35 9.56 6.40
C HIS A 95 -11.20 8.35 5.99
N ALA A 96 -10.57 7.33 5.43
CA ALA A 96 -11.21 6.07 5.09
C ALA A 96 -10.23 4.90 5.12
N ILE A 97 -10.76 3.71 5.42
CA ILE A 97 -10.05 2.43 5.32
C ILE A 97 -10.75 1.60 4.25
N TRP A 98 -10.00 1.17 3.25
CA TRP A 98 -10.46 0.38 2.12
C TRP A 98 -9.97 -1.05 2.25
N ARG A 99 -10.82 -1.96 2.67
CA ARG A 99 -10.47 -3.37 2.78
C ARG A 99 -10.49 -4.03 1.41
N LYS A 100 -9.44 -4.77 1.07
CA LYS A 100 -9.31 -5.49 -0.19
C LYS A 100 -8.94 -6.95 0.03
N GLY A 101 -9.01 -7.78 -1.02
CA GLY A 101 -8.77 -9.22 -0.91
C GLY A 101 -9.87 -9.99 -0.16
N PHE A 102 -11.06 -9.40 0.00
CA PHE A 102 -12.15 -10.01 0.77
C PHE A 102 -13.00 -11.02 -0.04
N GLN A 103 -12.80 -11.09 -1.35
CA GLN A 103 -13.47 -12.07 -2.19
C GLN A 103 -12.56 -13.30 -2.37
N PRO A 104 -13.02 -14.53 -2.02
CA PRO A 104 -12.15 -15.70 -1.94
C PRO A 104 -11.42 -16.03 -3.24
N ASP A 105 -12.05 -15.78 -4.38
CA ASP A 105 -11.57 -16.19 -5.70
C ASP A 105 -11.03 -15.02 -6.55
N VAL A 106 -10.82 -13.84 -5.93
CA VAL A 106 -10.36 -12.62 -6.62
C VAL A 106 -9.09 -12.10 -5.98
N GLU A 107 -7.99 -12.17 -6.72
CA GLU A 107 -6.74 -11.51 -6.33
C GLU A 107 -6.88 -9.99 -6.41
N ALA A 108 -6.43 -9.28 -5.40
CA ALA A 108 -6.60 -7.84 -5.27
C ALA A 108 -5.37 -7.14 -4.67
N TYR A 109 -4.25 -7.13 -5.41
CA TYR A 109 -3.07 -6.35 -4.99
C TYR A 109 -3.40 -4.85 -4.88
N ALA A 110 -4.09 -4.29 -5.88
CA ALA A 110 -4.54 -2.90 -5.84
C ALA A 110 -5.93 -2.78 -5.22
N VAL A 111 -6.15 -1.70 -4.48
CA VAL A 111 -7.48 -1.37 -3.92
C VAL A 111 -8.55 -1.21 -4.99
N THR A 112 -8.18 -0.74 -6.16
CA THR A 112 -9.07 -0.51 -7.32
C THR A 112 -9.69 -1.78 -7.87
N ALA A 113 -9.06 -2.95 -7.64
CA ALA A 113 -9.60 -4.24 -8.08
C ALA A 113 -10.98 -4.56 -7.49
N GLN A 114 -11.24 -4.12 -6.26
CA GLN A 114 -12.50 -4.37 -5.56
C GLN A 114 -13.26 -3.08 -5.19
N HIS A 115 -12.62 -1.92 -5.33
CA HIS A 115 -13.21 -0.63 -5.02
C HIS A 115 -13.09 0.37 -6.19
N PRO A 116 -13.91 0.24 -7.24
CA PRO A 116 -13.87 1.16 -8.38
C PRO A 116 -14.18 2.62 -7.98
N ALA A 117 -14.88 2.82 -6.87
CA ALA A 117 -15.16 4.15 -6.32
C ALA A 117 -13.93 4.84 -5.72
N PHE A 118 -12.84 4.13 -5.42
CA PHE A 118 -11.64 4.70 -4.79
C PHE A 118 -11.07 5.88 -5.59
N VAL A 119 -10.85 5.70 -6.89
CA VAL A 119 -10.35 6.74 -7.81
C VAL A 119 -11.29 7.95 -7.84
N GLN A 120 -12.60 7.70 -7.90
CA GLN A 120 -13.60 8.77 -7.93
C GLN A 120 -13.63 9.56 -6.62
N THR A 121 -13.47 8.88 -5.48
CA THR A 121 -13.41 9.49 -4.17
C THR A 121 -12.21 10.45 -4.04
N LEU A 122 -11.03 10.03 -4.48
CA LEU A 122 -9.85 10.90 -4.51
C LEU A 122 -10.08 12.13 -5.40
N ARG A 123 -10.64 11.95 -6.61
CA ARG A 123 -10.95 13.05 -7.54
C ARG A 123 -11.96 14.02 -6.96
N ALA A 124 -13.04 13.52 -6.39
CA ALA A 124 -14.08 14.34 -5.79
C ALA A 124 -13.58 15.17 -4.60
N SER A 125 -12.56 14.65 -3.90
CA SER A 125 -11.86 15.39 -2.82
C SER A 125 -10.89 16.46 -3.34
N GLY A 126 -10.69 16.58 -4.66
CA GLY A 126 -9.78 17.57 -5.26
C GLY A 126 -8.32 17.08 -5.40
N VAL A 127 -8.03 15.83 -5.04
CA VAL A 127 -6.69 15.24 -5.18
C VAL A 127 -6.25 15.23 -6.64
N ARG A 128 -5.00 15.61 -6.89
CA ARG A 128 -4.33 15.57 -8.20
C ARG A 128 -3.04 14.76 -8.11
N THR A 129 -2.38 14.80 -6.97
CA THR A 129 -1.17 14.02 -6.67
C THR A 129 -1.48 13.02 -5.57
N ALA A 130 -1.07 11.78 -5.72
CA ALA A 130 -1.13 10.75 -4.68
C ALA A 130 0.29 10.42 -4.21
N VAL A 131 0.53 10.59 -2.92
CA VAL A 131 1.70 10.03 -2.25
C VAL A 131 1.30 8.65 -1.74
N VAL A 132 2.03 7.62 -2.13
CA VAL A 132 1.78 6.23 -1.75
C VAL A 132 2.93 5.75 -0.86
N CYS A 133 2.62 5.10 0.23
CA CYS A 133 3.59 4.47 1.13
C CYS A 133 3.01 3.18 1.73
N GLY A 134 3.84 2.32 2.32
CA GLY A 134 3.39 1.11 3.02
C GLY A 134 4.03 -0.18 2.51
N ILE A 135 3.25 -1.28 2.46
CA ILE A 135 3.72 -2.66 2.21
C ILE A 135 2.86 -3.37 1.15
N ALA A 136 3.44 -4.11 0.20
CA ALA A 136 4.84 -4.10 -0.18
C ALA A 136 5.06 -3.11 -1.32
N THR A 137 6.21 -2.41 -1.27
CA THR A 137 6.57 -1.36 -2.25
C THR A 137 6.37 -1.80 -3.69
N ASN A 138 6.81 -3.01 -4.02
CA ASN A 138 6.78 -3.58 -5.37
C ASN A 138 5.53 -4.39 -5.70
N ILE A 139 4.60 -4.54 -4.77
CA ILE A 139 3.34 -5.29 -4.96
C ILE A 139 2.16 -4.35 -4.71
N CYS A 140 1.57 -4.35 -3.53
CA CYS A 140 0.34 -3.59 -3.26
C CYS A 140 0.52 -2.08 -3.46
N CYS A 141 1.65 -1.51 -3.03
CA CYS A 141 1.96 -0.09 -3.29
C CYS A 141 2.11 0.18 -4.78
N PHE A 142 2.91 -0.64 -5.48
CA PHE A 142 3.14 -0.47 -6.93
C PHE A 142 1.85 -0.60 -7.73
N PHE A 143 1.05 -1.65 -7.51
CA PHE A 143 -0.19 -1.85 -8.27
C PHE A 143 -1.22 -0.75 -7.97
N THR A 144 -1.35 -0.30 -6.72
CA THR A 144 -2.19 0.84 -6.36
C THR A 144 -1.70 2.13 -7.04
N ALA A 145 -0.40 2.41 -6.99
CA ALA A 145 0.24 3.55 -7.63
C ALA A 145 0.06 3.52 -9.16
N ARG A 146 0.25 2.34 -9.78
CA ARG A 146 0.04 2.13 -11.22
C ARG A 146 -1.38 2.48 -11.63
N ASP A 147 -2.37 1.98 -10.92
CA ASP A 147 -3.77 2.21 -11.26
C ASP A 147 -4.15 3.69 -11.07
N LEU A 148 -3.61 4.35 -10.04
CA LEU A 148 -3.75 5.80 -9.88
C LEU A 148 -3.08 6.57 -11.02
N ARG A 149 -1.89 6.14 -11.46
CA ARG A 149 -1.19 6.76 -12.58
C ARG A 149 -1.96 6.62 -13.89
N VAL A 150 -2.50 5.43 -14.16
CA VAL A 150 -3.38 5.16 -15.31
C VAL A 150 -4.65 6.02 -15.23
N ALA A 151 -5.17 6.23 -14.04
CA ALA A 151 -6.30 7.13 -13.80
C ALA A 151 -5.97 8.62 -13.96
N GLY A 152 -4.71 8.98 -14.23
CA GLY A 152 -4.28 10.37 -14.54
C GLY A 152 -3.85 11.19 -13.32
N PHE A 153 -3.61 10.57 -12.17
CA PHE A 153 -2.96 11.25 -11.04
C PHE A 153 -1.46 11.39 -11.28
N GLU A 154 -0.86 12.43 -10.73
CA GLU A 154 0.56 12.39 -10.42
C GLU A 154 0.78 11.45 -9.24
N VAL A 155 1.83 10.63 -9.30
CA VAL A 155 2.10 9.63 -8.26
C VAL A 155 3.53 9.75 -7.75
N VAL A 156 3.65 9.73 -6.44
CA VAL A 156 4.92 9.68 -5.71
C VAL A 156 4.88 8.47 -4.79
N ILE A 157 5.91 7.62 -4.84
CA ILE A 157 6.13 6.57 -3.84
C ILE A 157 7.15 7.08 -2.84
N ALA A 158 6.78 7.11 -1.55
CA ALA A 158 7.67 7.48 -0.46
C ALA A 158 8.52 6.26 -0.08
N GLU A 159 9.78 6.24 -0.55
CA GLU A 159 10.62 5.03 -0.50
C GLU A 159 10.96 4.60 0.94
N ASP A 160 11.37 5.53 1.78
CA ASP A 160 11.76 5.27 3.17
C ASP A 160 10.56 5.11 4.13
N ALA A 161 9.34 5.35 3.63
CA ALA A 161 8.07 5.01 4.28
C ALA A 161 7.42 3.76 3.66
N SER A 162 8.18 2.96 2.91
CA SER A 162 7.70 1.73 2.26
C SER A 162 8.70 0.59 2.45
N ALA A 163 8.21 -0.64 2.51
CA ALA A 163 9.03 -1.84 2.57
C ALA A 163 8.63 -2.81 1.46
N GLY A 164 9.60 -3.44 0.82
CA GLY A 164 9.38 -4.33 -0.32
C GLY A 164 9.87 -5.76 -0.10
N LEU A 165 9.35 -6.68 -0.89
CA LEU A 165 9.65 -8.11 -0.80
C LEU A 165 10.05 -8.68 -2.16
N ASP A 166 11.31 -9.08 -2.31
CA ASP A 166 11.78 -9.75 -3.51
C ASP A 166 11.43 -11.25 -3.48
N VAL A 167 10.25 -11.58 -3.98
CA VAL A 167 9.81 -12.97 -4.20
C VAL A 167 9.86 -13.25 -5.70
N PRO A 168 10.85 -14.02 -6.20
CA PRO A 168 11.00 -14.29 -7.64
C PRO A 168 9.75 -14.90 -8.26
N ALA A 169 9.04 -15.72 -7.51
CA ALA A 169 7.83 -16.36 -7.95
C ALA A 169 6.61 -15.43 -8.08
N ALA A 170 6.61 -14.28 -7.40
CA ALA A 170 5.59 -13.24 -7.57
C ALA A 170 5.82 -12.34 -8.80
N GLY A 171 6.94 -12.52 -9.49
CA GLY A 171 7.21 -11.92 -10.80
C GLY A 171 7.62 -10.46 -10.81
N LEU A 172 7.52 -9.72 -9.71
CA LEU A 172 7.85 -8.31 -9.67
C LEU A 172 8.87 -8.00 -8.57
N LEU A 173 10.15 -8.04 -8.94
CA LEU A 173 11.26 -7.62 -8.07
C LEU A 173 11.20 -6.10 -7.84
N GLN A 174 11.69 -5.64 -6.69
CA GLN A 174 11.66 -4.22 -6.32
C GLN A 174 12.32 -3.32 -7.37
N ALA A 175 13.49 -3.72 -7.87
CA ALA A 175 14.21 -2.97 -8.92
C ALA A 175 13.36 -2.83 -10.19
N ARG A 176 12.69 -3.91 -10.61
CA ARG A 176 11.84 -3.90 -11.81
C ARG A 176 10.58 -3.04 -11.60
N ALA A 177 9.93 -3.15 -10.44
CA ALA A 177 8.78 -2.30 -10.12
C ALA A 177 9.15 -0.81 -10.16
N LYS A 178 10.31 -0.45 -9.62
CA LYS A 178 10.82 0.93 -9.67
C LYS A 178 11.12 1.39 -11.11
N GLU A 179 11.73 0.54 -11.93
CA GLU A 179 12.00 0.82 -13.34
C GLU A 179 10.68 1.05 -14.11
N GLU A 180 9.73 0.12 -14.01
CA GLU A 180 8.43 0.23 -14.66
C GLU A 180 7.65 1.46 -14.17
N GLY A 181 7.61 1.72 -12.86
CA GLY A 181 6.95 2.89 -12.31
C GLY A 181 7.57 4.20 -12.79
N THR A 182 8.90 4.27 -12.85
CA THR A 182 9.61 5.44 -13.37
C THR A 182 9.29 5.65 -14.86
N ALA A 183 9.27 4.58 -15.66
CA ALA A 183 8.88 4.66 -17.08
C ALA A 183 7.42 5.13 -17.26
N MET A 184 6.55 4.85 -16.31
CA MET A 184 5.17 5.36 -16.26
C MET A 184 5.07 6.82 -15.75
N GLY A 185 6.17 7.43 -15.34
CA GLY A 185 6.23 8.79 -14.80
C GLY A 185 5.89 8.89 -13.30
N MET A 186 6.00 7.80 -12.55
CA MET A 186 5.97 7.87 -11.09
C MET A 186 7.30 8.41 -10.57
N ARG A 187 7.24 9.14 -9.46
CA ARG A 187 8.44 9.59 -8.75
C ARG A 187 8.65 8.74 -7.50
N TYR A 188 9.90 8.52 -7.18
CA TYR A 188 10.34 7.81 -5.98
C TYR A 188 11.16 8.78 -5.14
N LEU A 189 10.64 9.15 -3.99
CA LEU A 189 11.19 10.20 -3.14
C LEU A 189 11.29 9.72 -1.69
N SER A 190 12.27 10.24 -0.94
CA SER A 190 12.27 10.11 0.52
C SER A 190 11.15 10.96 1.16
N VAL A 191 10.82 10.68 2.41
CA VAL A 191 9.86 11.49 3.18
C VAL A 191 10.30 12.94 3.25
N ASP A 192 11.62 13.20 3.41
CA ASP A 192 12.17 14.56 3.44
C ASP A 192 11.93 15.30 2.11
N GLU A 193 12.14 14.63 0.98
CA GLU A 193 11.89 15.21 -0.34
C GLU A 193 10.40 15.42 -0.63
N VAL A 194 9.54 14.55 -0.09
CA VAL A 194 8.07 14.70 -0.19
C VAL A 194 7.61 15.93 0.58
N LEU A 195 8.17 16.15 1.77
CA LEU A 195 7.76 17.24 2.65
C LEU A 195 8.41 18.59 2.32
N GLY A 196 9.59 18.60 1.69
CA GLY A 196 10.32 19.79 1.20
C GLY A 196 11.27 20.40 2.17
#